data_38a0d2e1ef2c24734e4d792369344243
#
_entry.id   38a0d2e1ef2c24734e4d792369344243
#
_cell.length_a   1.000
_cell.length_b   1.000
_cell.length_c   1.000
_cell.angle_alpha   90.00
_cell.angle_beta   90.00
_cell.angle_gamma   90.00
#
_symmetry.space_group_name_H-M   'P 1'
#
loop_
_entity.id
_entity.type
_entity.pdbx_description
1 polymer ?
#
loop_
_entity_poly.entity_id
_entity_poly.type
_entity_poly.pdbx_seq_one_letter_code
_entity_poly.pdbx_strand_id
1 'polypeptide(L)'
;MERRSLLQLACAIMPISLLTARAEAATPDQSKVAYHLSDLDKVDFVLGNIRNHYNGMGGPDKVTIALVVHGPALKAFHLAGATPDMTKRTDEMKQSGLQLNACINTMRAQEVTLKDLLPGFIIADKGGVVRLAELQSQGYVYLRP
;
A
#
# COMPACT_ATOMS: atom_id res chain seq x y z
N MET A 1 -16.42 -1.21 -88.62
CA MET A 1 -16.08 0.11 -88.06
C MET A 1 -16.19 -0.01 -86.54
N GLU A 2 -15.05 -0.34 -85.91
CA GLU A 2 -14.99 -0.65 -84.48
C GLU A 2 -14.53 0.58 -83.73
N ARG A 3 -15.28 0.99 -82.72
CA ARG A 3 -14.89 2.02 -81.76
C ARG A 3 -14.39 1.33 -80.51
N ARG A 4 -13.08 1.33 -80.30
CA ARG A 4 -12.42 0.88 -79.09
C ARG A 4 -12.57 1.96 -78.04
N SER A 5 -13.31 1.68 -76.98
CA SER A 5 -13.36 2.49 -75.79
C SER A 5 -12.22 2.08 -74.86
N LEU A 6 -11.29 2.99 -74.59
CA LEU A 6 -10.26 2.85 -73.59
C LEU A 6 -10.84 3.17 -72.20
N LEU A 7 -10.98 2.16 -71.36
CA LEU A 7 -11.24 2.33 -69.94
C LEU A 7 -9.94 2.75 -69.25
N GLN A 8 -9.87 3.98 -68.79
CA GLN A 8 -8.82 4.44 -67.87
C GLN A 8 -9.14 4.00 -66.48
N LEU A 9 -8.34 3.08 -65.94
CA LEU A 9 -8.39 2.66 -64.54
C LEU A 9 -7.65 3.69 -63.69
N ALA A 10 -8.37 4.52 -62.95
CA ALA A 10 -7.77 5.43 -61.98
C ALA A 10 -7.51 4.67 -60.66
N CYS A 11 -6.24 4.34 -60.43
CA CYS A 11 -5.79 3.87 -59.11
C CYS A 11 -5.79 5.01 -58.11
N ALA A 12 -6.79 5.03 -57.21
CA ALA A 12 -6.83 5.91 -56.07
C ALA A 12 -5.83 5.37 -55.01
N ILE A 13 -4.73 6.01 -54.84
CA ILE A 13 -3.78 5.76 -53.75
C ILE A 13 -4.33 6.45 -52.51
N MET A 14 -4.91 5.67 -51.58
CA MET A 14 -5.25 6.16 -50.25
C MET A 14 -3.99 6.26 -49.38
N PRO A 15 -3.71 7.39 -48.74
CA PRO A 15 -2.64 7.47 -47.77
C PRO A 15 -3.05 6.69 -46.50
N ILE A 16 -2.33 5.62 -46.20
CA ILE A 16 -2.43 4.93 -44.90
C ILE A 16 -1.83 5.85 -43.86
N SER A 17 -2.67 6.58 -43.15
CA SER A 17 -2.25 7.30 -41.94
C SER A 17 -1.92 6.29 -40.87
N LEU A 18 -0.62 6.02 -40.64
CA LEU A 18 -0.16 5.30 -39.48
C LEU A 18 -0.50 6.12 -38.24
N LEU A 19 -1.61 5.78 -37.56
CA LEU A 19 -1.81 6.18 -36.18
C LEU A 19 -0.77 5.45 -35.34
N THR A 20 0.34 6.11 -35.05
CA THR A 20 1.26 5.68 -34.00
C THR A 20 0.56 5.93 -32.67
N ALA A 21 -0.17 4.93 -32.18
CA ALA A 21 -0.62 4.91 -30.80
C ALA A 21 0.65 4.92 -29.92
N ARG A 22 0.98 6.10 -29.42
CA ARG A 22 2.01 6.26 -28.39
C ARG A 22 1.46 5.54 -27.16
N ALA A 23 1.99 4.35 -26.88
CA ALA A 23 1.76 3.69 -25.62
C ALA A 23 2.23 4.65 -24.51
N GLU A 24 1.31 5.29 -23.85
CA GLU A 24 1.55 6.06 -22.63
C GLU A 24 2.10 5.05 -21.64
N ALA A 25 3.39 5.15 -21.33
CA ALA A 25 4.02 4.32 -20.33
C ALA A 25 3.27 4.59 -19.03
N ALA A 26 2.49 3.61 -18.56
CA ALA A 26 1.87 3.67 -17.24
C ALA A 26 2.98 4.00 -16.25
N THR A 27 2.84 5.10 -15.51
CA THR A 27 3.71 5.41 -14.38
C THR A 27 3.74 4.16 -13.50
N PRO A 28 4.94 3.66 -13.11
CA PRO A 28 5.01 2.47 -12.28
C PRO A 28 4.11 2.72 -11.06
N ASP A 29 3.10 1.86 -10.90
CA ASP A 29 2.19 1.97 -9.76
C ASP A 29 3.05 1.90 -8.50
N GLN A 30 2.92 2.89 -7.61
CA GLN A 30 3.73 3.00 -6.41
C GLN A 30 3.67 1.68 -5.64
N SER A 31 4.83 1.12 -5.31
CA SER A 31 4.91 -0.14 -4.57
C SER A 31 4.09 -0.06 -3.28
N LYS A 32 3.27 -1.08 -3.02
CA LYS A 32 2.39 -1.17 -1.85
C LYS A 32 2.76 -2.37 -1.02
N VAL A 33 2.93 -2.19 0.28
CA VAL A 33 3.39 -3.25 1.19
C VAL A 33 2.55 -3.28 2.45
N ALA A 34 2.07 -4.46 2.83
CA ALA A 34 1.37 -4.73 4.07
C ALA A 34 2.28 -5.50 5.03
N TYR A 35 2.71 -4.83 6.09
CA TYR A 35 3.43 -5.45 7.19
C TYR A 35 2.45 -6.04 8.19
N HIS A 36 2.74 -7.26 8.63
CA HIS A 36 1.97 -7.98 9.63
C HIS A 36 2.76 -8.06 10.94
N LEU A 37 2.18 -7.59 12.03
CA LEU A 37 2.78 -7.57 13.36
C LEU A 37 1.82 -8.16 14.40
N SER A 38 2.19 -9.30 14.98
CA SER A 38 1.41 -9.98 16.03
C SER A 38 2.19 -10.20 17.33
N ASP A 39 3.52 -10.27 17.25
CA ASP A 39 4.37 -10.67 18.35
C ASP A 39 4.95 -9.44 19.05
N LEU A 40 4.78 -9.36 20.38
CA LEU A 40 5.18 -8.19 21.17
C LEU A 40 6.71 -7.95 21.11
N ASP A 41 7.49 -9.01 21.14
CA ASP A 41 8.96 -8.95 21.08
C ASP A 41 9.50 -8.56 19.69
N LYS A 42 8.65 -8.58 18.68
CA LYS A 42 8.99 -8.18 17.30
C LYS A 42 8.72 -6.71 16.99
N VAL A 43 8.06 -5.97 17.87
CA VAL A 43 7.63 -4.60 17.61
C VAL A 43 8.80 -3.72 17.16
N ASP A 44 9.87 -3.66 17.91
CA ASP A 44 11.04 -2.83 17.59
C ASP A 44 11.70 -3.23 16.28
N PHE A 45 11.80 -4.54 16.04
CA PHE A 45 12.38 -5.09 14.83
C PHE A 45 11.54 -4.71 13.59
N VAL A 46 10.23 -4.87 13.66
CA VAL A 46 9.32 -4.53 12.55
C VAL A 46 9.31 -3.03 12.26
N LEU A 47 9.25 -2.18 13.29
CA LEU A 47 9.34 -0.73 13.10
C LEU A 47 10.69 -0.31 12.50
N GLY A 48 11.78 -0.97 12.90
CA GLY A 48 13.09 -0.78 12.27
C GLY A 48 13.09 -1.15 10.80
N ASN A 49 12.50 -2.29 10.45
CA ASN A 49 12.38 -2.75 9.06
C ASN A 49 11.54 -1.79 8.20
N ILE A 50 10.44 -1.25 8.72
CA ILE A 50 9.63 -0.26 8.00
C ILE A 50 10.46 1.00 7.69
N ARG A 51 11.24 1.50 8.66
CA ARG A 51 12.14 2.63 8.43
C ARG A 51 13.17 2.32 7.36
N ASN A 52 13.81 1.15 7.44
CA ASN A 52 14.80 0.71 6.45
C ASN A 52 14.15 0.54 5.07
N HIS A 53 12.91 0.10 5.02
CA HIS A 53 12.16 -0.02 3.77
C HIS A 53 11.94 1.35 3.11
N TYR A 54 11.46 2.35 3.85
CA TYR A 54 11.36 3.72 3.33
C TYR A 54 12.70 4.23 2.81
N ASN A 55 13.78 4.06 3.59
CA ASN A 55 15.12 4.50 3.19
C ASN A 55 15.62 3.77 1.93
N GLY A 56 15.43 2.45 1.86
CA GLY A 56 15.83 1.63 0.72
C GLY A 56 15.08 1.94 -0.56
N MET A 57 13.84 2.40 -0.46
CA MET A 57 13.03 2.83 -1.61
C MET A 57 13.34 4.28 -2.05
N GLY A 58 14.14 5.02 -1.28
CA GLY A 58 14.46 6.42 -1.57
C GLY A 58 13.50 7.44 -0.96
N GLY A 59 12.67 7.00 -0.02
CA GLY A 59 11.78 7.88 0.76
C GLY A 59 10.35 7.36 0.88
N PRO A 60 9.57 7.97 1.80
CA PRO A 60 8.19 7.55 2.06
C PRO A 60 7.22 7.86 0.92
N ASP A 61 7.58 8.73 0.00
CA ASP A 61 6.83 9.05 -1.22
C ASP A 61 6.99 7.99 -2.33
N LYS A 62 7.90 7.02 -2.16
CA LYS A 62 8.20 5.96 -3.14
C LYS A 62 7.50 4.64 -2.86
N VAL A 63 6.95 4.47 -1.68
CA VAL A 63 6.27 3.22 -1.28
C VAL A 63 5.12 3.52 -0.32
N THR A 64 3.98 2.88 -0.54
CA THR A 64 2.86 2.92 0.41
C THR A 64 2.97 1.74 1.36
N ILE A 65 3.06 2.00 2.66
CA ILE A 65 3.17 0.94 3.67
C ILE A 65 1.96 0.98 4.60
N ALA A 66 1.33 -0.17 4.79
CA ALA A 66 0.33 -0.42 5.81
C ALA A 66 0.90 -1.38 6.86
N LEU A 67 0.78 -1.06 8.13
CA LEU A 67 1.08 -1.94 9.25
C LEU A 67 -0.22 -2.43 9.87
N VAL A 68 -0.44 -3.74 9.90
CA VAL A 68 -1.58 -4.36 10.57
C VAL A 68 -1.08 -5.00 11.86
N VAL A 69 -1.60 -4.49 12.98
CA VAL A 69 -1.21 -4.92 14.33
C VAL A 69 -2.36 -5.68 14.98
N HIS A 70 -2.08 -6.89 15.47
CA HIS A 70 -3.01 -7.67 16.25
C HIS A 70 -2.31 -8.51 17.32
N GLY A 71 -3.10 -9.20 18.17
CA GLY A 71 -2.55 -10.03 19.24
C GLY A 71 -1.69 -9.25 20.24
N PRO A 72 -0.69 -9.89 20.86
CA PRO A 72 0.14 -9.28 21.89
C PRO A 72 0.86 -8.00 21.48
N ALA A 73 1.20 -7.86 20.20
CA ALA A 73 1.92 -6.68 19.70
C ALA A 73 1.16 -5.38 19.92
N LEU A 74 -0.17 -5.39 19.93
CA LEU A 74 -0.96 -4.16 20.11
C LEU A 74 -0.70 -3.51 21.46
N LYS A 75 -0.29 -4.27 22.49
CA LYS A 75 0.04 -3.75 23.83
C LYS A 75 1.16 -2.69 23.80
N ALA A 76 2.11 -2.81 22.87
CA ALA A 76 3.18 -1.83 22.73
C ALA A 76 2.70 -0.43 22.32
N PHE A 77 1.50 -0.37 21.74
CA PHE A 77 0.88 0.86 21.25
C PHE A 77 -0.22 1.39 22.18
N HIS A 78 -0.41 0.79 23.37
CA HIS A 78 -1.33 1.34 24.37
C HIS A 78 -0.75 2.64 24.92
N LEU A 79 -1.53 3.72 24.88
CA LEU A 79 -1.10 5.05 25.31
C LEU A 79 -0.62 5.07 26.77
N ALA A 80 -1.30 4.33 27.66
CA ALA A 80 -0.95 4.26 29.07
C ALA A 80 0.40 3.58 29.36
N GLY A 81 0.88 2.70 28.46
CA GLY A 81 2.11 1.95 28.67
C GLY A 81 3.23 2.29 27.67
N ALA A 82 2.95 3.18 26.72
CA ALA A 82 3.92 3.53 25.70
C ALA A 82 5.10 4.33 26.27
N THR A 83 6.31 3.94 25.91
CA THR A 83 7.50 4.73 26.24
C THR A 83 7.54 6.02 25.41
N PRO A 84 8.26 7.08 25.85
CA PRO A 84 8.47 8.28 25.05
C PRO A 84 9.09 7.97 23.67
N ASP A 85 10.00 7.00 23.60
CA ASP A 85 10.61 6.55 22.33
C ASP A 85 9.56 5.91 21.40
N MET A 86 8.72 5.00 21.92
CA MET A 86 7.67 4.38 21.13
C MET A 86 6.66 5.41 20.60
N THR A 87 6.27 6.36 21.43
CA THR A 87 5.38 7.46 21.06
C THR A 87 5.98 8.28 19.93
N LYS A 88 7.24 8.71 20.08
CA LYS A 88 7.95 9.50 19.08
C LYS A 88 8.09 8.73 17.74
N ARG A 89 8.55 7.49 17.79
CA ARG A 89 8.75 6.65 16.59
C ARG A 89 7.44 6.41 15.84
N THR A 90 6.35 6.13 16.56
CA THR A 90 5.03 5.92 15.97
C THR A 90 4.53 7.19 15.28
N ASP A 91 4.73 8.35 15.91
CA ASP A 91 4.34 9.65 15.34
C ASP A 91 5.17 10.01 14.09
N GLU A 92 6.47 9.82 14.11
CA GLU A 92 7.35 10.01 12.96
C GLU A 92 6.95 9.13 11.78
N MET A 93 6.63 7.86 12.03
CA MET A 93 6.19 6.93 10.99
C MET A 93 4.82 7.30 10.41
N LYS A 94 3.90 7.73 11.26
CA LYS A 94 2.59 8.25 10.83
C LYS A 94 2.78 9.49 9.93
N GLN A 95 3.66 10.42 10.31
CA GLN A 95 4.00 11.61 9.49
C GLN A 95 4.63 11.22 8.15
N SER A 96 5.35 10.10 8.10
CA SER A 96 5.89 9.51 6.86
C SER A 96 4.84 8.78 6.02
N GLY A 97 3.57 8.77 6.43
CA GLY A 97 2.47 8.15 5.69
C GLY A 97 2.21 6.68 6.02
N LEU A 98 2.82 6.13 7.08
CA LEU A 98 2.51 4.78 7.53
C LEU A 98 1.05 4.65 7.95
N GLN A 99 0.33 3.72 7.32
CA GLN A 99 -1.05 3.40 7.66
C GLN A 99 -1.08 2.40 8.83
N LEU A 100 -1.47 2.86 10.01
CA LEU A 100 -1.56 2.04 11.22
C LEU A 100 -2.95 1.42 11.33
N ASN A 101 -3.06 0.10 11.35
CA ASN A 101 -4.32 -0.63 11.45
C ASN A 101 -4.34 -1.50 12.70
N ALA A 102 -5.31 -1.28 13.59
CA ALA A 102 -5.50 -2.07 14.81
C ALA A 102 -6.65 -3.07 14.64
N CYS A 103 -6.39 -4.34 14.93
CA CYS A 103 -7.40 -5.39 14.85
C CYS A 103 -8.50 -5.18 15.90
N ILE A 104 -9.76 -5.09 15.48
CA ILE A 104 -10.90 -4.92 16.40
C ILE A 104 -11.03 -6.07 17.39
N ASN A 105 -10.76 -7.31 16.96
CA ASN A 105 -10.85 -8.47 17.86
C ASN A 105 -9.79 -8.41 18.95
N THR A 106 -8.59 -7.94 18.64
CA THR A 106 -7.53 -7.71 19.63
C THR A 106 -7.88 -6.58 20.56
N MET A 107 -8.40 -5.47 20.03
CA MET A 107 -8.84 -4.34 20.85
C MET A 107 -9.88 -4.78 21.87
N ARG A 108 -10.88 -5.57 21.45
CA ARG A 108 -11.90 -6.12 22.35
C ARG A 108 -11.30 -7.05 23.42
N ALA A 109 -10.39 -7.95 23.01
CA ALA A 109 -9.73 -8.87 23.92
C ALA A 109 -8.82 -8.18 24.94
N GLN A 110 -8.30 -7.01 24.60
CA GLN A 110 -7.45 -6.18 25.47
C GLN A 110 -8.24 -5.06 26.17
N GLU A 111 -9.55 -5.00 25.95
CA GLU A 111 -10.47 -4.02 26.54
C GLU A 111 -10.05 -2.56 26.28
N VAL A 112 -9.56 -2.29 25.04
CA VAL A 112 -9.11 -0.96 24.61
C VAL A 112 -9.93 -0.44 23.42
N THR A 113 -10.01 0.88 23.35
CA THR A 113 -10.60 1.65 22.25
C THR A 113 -9.51 2.42 21.50
N LEU A 114 -9.84 3.12 20.41
CA LEU A 114 -8.87 3.98 19.70
C LEU A 114 -8.27 5.07 20.60
N LYS A 115 -9.02 5.53 21.60
CA LYS A 115 -8.54 6.56 22.54
C LYS A 115 -7.43 6.06 23.46
N ASP A 116 -7.36 4.76 23.64
CA ASP A 116 -6.38 4.10 24.48
C ASP A 116 -5.11 3.69 23.71
N LEU A 117 -5.09 3.89 22.39
CA LEU A 117 -3.94 3.64 21.52
C LEU A 117 -3.20 4.94 21.19
N LEU A 118 -1.92 4.80 20.82
CA LEU A 118 -1.15 5.90 20.25
C LEU A 118 -1.88 6.49 19.04
N PRO A 119 -1.82 7.81 18.83
CA PRO A 119 -2.59 8.47 17.75
C PRO A 119 -2.21 7.99 16.36
N GLY A 120 -3.20 7.86 15.48
CA GLY A 120 -3.01 7.54 14.07
C GLY A 120 -3.47 6.15 13.66
N PHE A 121 -3.89 5.31 14.60
CA PHE A 121 -4.51 4.04 14.28
C PHE A 121 -5.90 4.20 13.68
N ILE A 122 -6.22 3.36 12.70
CA ILE A 122 -7.57 3.08 12.23
C ILE A 122 -7.97 1.66 12.63
N ILE A 123 -9.25 1.43 12.81
CA ILE A 123 -9.76 0.11 13.19
C ILE A 123 -9.88 -0.77 11.95
N ALA A 124 -9.25 -1.94 11.97
CA ALA A 124 -9.58 -3.05 11.09
C ALA A 124 -10.85 -3.74 11.64
N ASP A 125 -12.00 -3.26 11.25
CA ASP A 125 -13.33 -3.55 11.81
C ASP A 125 -13.80 -4.99 11.60
N LYS A 126 -13.27 -5.66 10.57
CA LYS A 126 -13.49 -7.10 10.30
C LYS A 126 -12.40 -7.99 10.89
N GLY A 127 -11.40 -7.41 11.55
CA GLY A 127 -10.25 -8.11 12.13
C GLY A 127 -8.97 -7.95 11.29
N GLY A 128 -7.82 -8.16 11.95
CA GLY A 128 -6.51 -7.96 11.33
C GLY A 128 -6.23 -8.88 10.16
N VAL A 129 -6.63 -10.15 10.25
CA VAL A 129 -6.42 -11.15 9.17
C VAL A 129 -7.23 -10.79 7.93
N VAL A 130 -8.49 -10.36 8.11
CA VAL A 130 -9.34 -9.90 7.01
C VAL A 130 -8.74 -8.64 6.38
N ARG A 131 -8.26 -7.70 7.20
CA ARG A 131 -7.60 -6.50 6.70
C ARG A 131 -6.36 -6.80 5.86
N LEU A 132 -5.54 -7.77 6.26
CA LEU A 132 -4.40 -8.22 5.47
C LEU A 132 -4.83 -8.79 4.12
N ALA A 133 -5.89 -9.62 4.09
CA ALA A 133 -6.43 -10.16 2.84
C ALA A 133 -6.99 -9.05 1.92
N GLU A 134 -7.69 -8.07 2.49
CA GLU A 134 -8.18 -6.90 1.75
C GLU A 134 -7.03 -6.09 1.14
N LEU A 135 -5.96 -5.84 1.90
CA LEU A 135 -4.77 -5.14 1.40
C LEU A 135 -4.10 -5.92 0.25
N GLN A 136 -3.96 -7.25 0.39
CA GLN A 136 -3.41 -8.07 -0.69
C GLN A 136 -4.27 -8.02 -1.95
N SER A 137 -5.59 -8.02 -1.83
CA SER A 137 -6.49 -7.87 -2.99
C SER A 137 -6.39 -6.50 -3.67
N GLN A 138 -5.88 -5.49 -2.94
CA GLN A 138 -5.60 -4.14 -3.43
C GLN A 138 -4.16 -3.98 -3.98
N GLY A 139 -3.43 -5.08 -4.14
CA GLY A 139 -2.08 -5.10 -4.69
C GLY A 139 -0.95 -4.87 -3.68
N TYR A 140 -1.23 -4.94 -2.37
CA TYR A 140 -0.18 -4.88 -1.37
C TYR A 140 0.58 -6.21 -1.29
N VAL A 141 1.91 -6.15 -1.31
CA VAL A 141 2.78 -7.29 -1.02
C VAL A 141 2.78 -7.53 0.48
N TYR A 142 2.56 -8.78 0.90
CA TYR A 142 2.54 -9.16 2.31
C TYR A 142 3.94 -9.45 2.83
N LEU A 143 4.32 -8.83 3.96
CA LEU A 143 5.56 -9.09 4.67
C LEU A 143 5.30 -9.35 6.16
N ARG A 144 5.94 -10.38 6.68
CA ARG A 144 5.99 -10.70 8.11
C ARG A 144 7.43 -10.98 8.53
N PRO A 145 8.18 -9.96 8.96
CA PRO A 145 9.55 -10.11 9.44
C PRO A 145 9.65 -10.92 10.72
#